data_6c72df9980b77dd5c91f8575353c67b9
#
_entry.id   6c72df9980b77dd5c91f8575353c67b9
#
_cell.length_a   1.000
_cell.length_b   1.000
_cell.length_c   1.000
_cell.angle_alpha   90.00
_cell.angle_beta   90.00
_cell.angle_gamma   90.00
#
_symmetry.space_group_name_H-M   'P 1'
#
loop_
_entity.id
_entity.type
_entity.pdbx_description
1 polymer ?
#
loop_
_entity_poly.entity_id
_entity_poly.type
_entity_poly.pdbx_seq_one_letter_code
_entity_poly.pdbx_strand_id
1 'polypeptide(L)'
;MYFIVSSWKIFAFYLLATILLLNMVRTHFRLYHNVTRENVSDAMTGLYNRKILTPALEQRLQQLVNTGTLVTFIAIDCDKLKVINDTLGHKEGDRIITHLAKAIQSSIRKSDYAIRLGGDEFCIILIDHPSDLTPRLLERIRYNLQIIAHDISISFSAGVYNMQPNDTIDDAYKASDAQLYLNKQKKHAGA
;
A
#
# COMPACT_ATOMS: atom_id res chain seq x y z
N MET A 1 -60.86 -14.45 -17.77
CA MET A 1 -60.02 -13.29 -18.16
C MET A 1 -59.51 -12.47 -16.98
N TYR A 2 -60.27 -12.21 -15.93
CA TYR A 2 -59.84 -11.47 -14.73
C TYR A 2 -58.71 -12.14 -13.92
N PHE A 3 -58.65 -13.46 -13.87
CA PHE A 3 -57.60 -14.18 -13.11
C PHE A 3 -56.19 -14.04 -13.68
N ILE A 4 -56.07 -13.97 -15.01
CA ILE A 4 -54.76 -13.82 -15.72
C ILE A 4 -54.17 -12.42 -15.50
N VAL A 5 -55.05 -11.39 -15.52
CA VAL A 5 -54.64 -9.98 -15.32
C VAL A 5 -54.17 -9.76 -13.87
N SER A 6 -54.73 -10.45 -12.89
CA SER A 6 -54.34 -10.39 -11.50
C SER A 6 -52.92 -11.02 -11.29
N SER A 7 -52.68 -12.17 -11.91
CA SER A 7 -51.40 -12.88 -11.81
C SER A 7 -50.25 -12.09 -12.41
N TRP A 8 -50.45 -11.41 -13.53
CA TRP A 8 -49.44 -10.56 -14.15
C TRP A 8 -49.03 -9.36 -13.27
N LYS A 9 -50.01 -8.72 -12.61
CA LYS A 9 -49.73 -7.60 -11.69
C LYS A 9 -48.89 -8.05 -10.49
N ILE A 10 -49.21 -9.22 -9.94
CA ILE A 10 -48.45 -9.82 -8.83
C ILE A 10 -47.03 -10.14 -9.28
N PHE A 11 -46.86 -10.75 -10.45
CA PHE A 11 -45.53 -11.03 -11.01
C PHE A 11 -44.72 -9.76 -11.24
N ALA A 12 -45.30 -8.73 -11.85
CA ALA A 12 -44.65 -7.44 -12.08
C ALA A 12 -44.24 -6.75 -10.76
N PHE A 13 -45.08 -6.86 -9.70
CA PHE A 13 -44.73 -6.33 -8.40
C PHE A 13 -43.50 -7.03 -7.78
N TYR A 14 -43.48 -8.38 -7.81
CA TYR A 14 -42.30 -9.12 -7.29
C TYR A 14 -41.06 -8.87 -8.11
N LEU A 15 -41.14 -8.76 -9.41
CA LEU A 15 -40.03 -8.44 -10.27
C LEU A 15 -39.45 -7.04 -9.94
N LEU A 16 -40.33 -6.05 -9.80
CA LEU A 16 -39.93 -4.68 -9.43
C LEU A 16 -39.30 -4.66 -8.02
N ALA A 17 -39.90 -5.34 -7.06
CA ALA A 17 -39.37 -5.45 -5.70
C ALA A 17 -37.99 -6.11 -5.67
N THR A 18 -37.79 -7.15 -6.47
CA THR A 18 -36.48 -7.84 -6.58
C THR A 18 -35.43 -6.91 -7.20
N ILE A 19 -35.78 -6.16 -8.25
CA ILE A 19 -34.87 -5.18 -8.88
C ILE A 19 -34.48 -4.07 -7.90
N LEU A 20 -35.45 -3.56 -7.14
CA LEU A 20 -35.20 -2.53 -6.11
C LEU A 20 -34.29 -3.06 -5.00
N LEU A 21 -34.54 -4.29 -4.52
CA LEU A 21 -33.69 -4.94 -3.51
C LEU A 21 -32.25 -5.12 -4.01
N LEU A 22 -32.06 -5.62 -5.24
CA LEU A 22 -30.74 -5.79 -5.86
C LEU A 22 -30.00 -4.47 -6.00
N ASN A 23 -30.70 -3.41 -6.41
CA ASN A 23 -30.11 -2.07 -6.51
C ASN A 23 -29.73 -1.52 -5.11
N MET A 24 -30.56 -1.73 -4.10
CA MET A 24 -30.28 -1.34 -2.72
C MET A 24 -29.04 -2.05 -2.18
N VAL A 25 -28.96 -3.37 -2.35
CA VAL A 25 -27.80 -4.19 -1.94
C VAL A 25 -26.53 -3.72 -2.68
N ARG A 26 -26.61 -3.49 -3.99
CA ARG A 26 -25.49 -3.00 -4.81
C ARG A 26 -25.01 -1.62 -4.36
N THR A 27 -25.94 -0.72 -4.04
CA THR A 27 -25.62 0.63 -3.56
C THR A 27 -24.98 0.59 -2.18
N HIS A 28 -25.56 -0.23 -1.27
CA HIS A 28 -24.99 -0.44 0.07
C HIS A 28 -23.58 -1.02 0.01
N PHE A 29 -23.36 -2.02 -0.84
CA PHE A 29 -22.04 -2.62 -1.05
C PHE A 29 -21.01 -1.61 -1.60
N ARG A 30 -21.42 -0.76 -2.55
CA ARG A 30 -20.55 0.33 -3.07
C ARG A 30 -20.19 1.35 -2.00
N LEU A 31 -21.18 1.80 -1.20
CA LEU A 31 -20.95 2.72 -0.09
C LEU A 31 -20.01 2.12 0.95
N TYR A 32 -20.23 0.87 1.34
CA TYR A 32 -19.37 0.16 2.27
C TYR A 32 -17.93 0.06 1.76
N HIS A 33 -17.73 -0.32 0.49
CA HIS A 33 -16.40 -0.37 -0.12
C HIS A 33 -15.72 0.99 -0.21
N ASN A 34 -16.44 2.06 -0.49
CA ASN A 34 -15.87 3.40 -0.57
C ASN A 34 -15.42 3.89 0.82
N VAL A 35 -16.27 3.74 1.84
CA VAL A 35 -15.94 4.09 3.23
C VAL A 35 -14.73 3.28 3.74
N THR A 36 -14.64 2.00 3.40
CA THR A 36 -13.52 1.14 3.79
C THR A 36 -12.22 1.56 3.09
N ARG A 37 -12.28 1.93 1.79
CA ARG A 37 -11.12 2.42 1.04
C ARG A 37 -10.61 3.74 1.57
N GLU A 38 -11.48 4.71 1.85
CA GLU A 38 -11.09 6.00 2.43
C GLU A 38 -10.43 5.84 3.81
N ASN A 39 -10.87 4.85 4.58
CA ASN A 39 -10.32 4.61 5.92
C ASN A 39 -8.92 3.96 5.92
N VAL A 40 -8.50 3.27 4.84
CA VAL A 40 -7.18 2.62 4.72
C VAL A 40 -6.24 3.33 3.76
N SER A 41 -6.60 4.50 3.24
CA SER A 41 -5.77 5.31 2.35
C SER A 41 -5.14 6.48 3.12
N ASP A 42 -3.90 6.82 2.79
CA ASP A 42 -3.23 8.03 3.26
C ASP A 42 -3.64 9.21 2.37
N ALA A 43 -4.20 10.26 2.98
CA ALA A 43 -4.78 11.39 2.27
C ALA A 43 -3.74 12.23 1.48
N MET A 44 -2.48 12.25 1.93
CA MET A 44 -1.41 13.01 1.28
C MET A 44 -0.85 12.27 0.06
N THR A 45 -0.63 10.98 0.19
CA THR A 45 0.13 10.19 -0.79
C THR A 45 -0.74 9.31 -1.68
N GLY A 46 -1.98 9.01 -1.28
CA GLY A 46 -2.86 8.06 -1.96
C GLY A 46 -2.46 6.60 -1.79
N LEU A 47 -1.36 6.31 -1.09
CA LEU A 47 -0.95 4.96 -0.72
C LEU A 47 -1.86 4.39 0.37
N TYR A 48 -1.70 3.11 0.70
CA TYR A 48 -2.32 2.60 1.92
C TYR A 48 -1.73 3.29 3.16
N ASN A 49 -2.55 3.48 4.19
CA ASN A 49 -2.09 3.87 5.51
C ASN A 49 -1.92 2.64 6.42
N ARG A 50 -1.40 2.83 7.64
CA ARG A 50 -1.13 1.76 8.61
C ARG A 50 -2.36 0.87 8.91
N LYS A 51 -3.59 1.36 8.74
CA LYS A 51 -4.81 0.58 9.02
C LYS A 51 -5.03 -0.59 8.07
N ILE A 52 -4.32 -0.67 6.93
CA ILE A 52 -4.36 -1.84 6.04
C ILE A 52 -3.75 -3.08 6.70
N LEU A 53 -2.84 -2.91 7.67
CA LEU A 53 -2.16 -3.99 8.39
C LEU A 53 -3.11 -4.66 9.39
N THR A 54 -4.09 -5.37 8.86
CA THR A 54 -5.15 -6.04 9.62
C THR A 54 -4.83 -7.51 9.87
N PRO A 55 -5.44 -8.15 10.88
CA PRO A 55 -5.31 -9.61 11.06
C PRO A 55 -5.70 -10.42 9.82
N ALA A 56 -6.65 -9.92 9.01
CA ALA A 56 -7.04 -10.57 7.77
C ALA A 56 -5.93 -10.51 6.70
N LEU A 57 -5.23 -9.38 6.58
CA LEU A 57 -4.04 -9.29 5.72
C LEU A 57 -2.94 -10.21 6.22
N GLU A 58 -2.65 -10.21 7.52
CA GLU A 58 -1.64 -11.07 8.12
C GLU A 58 -1.91 -12.56 7.81
N GLN A 59 -3.13 -13.03 8.07
CA GLN A 59 -3.52 -14.40 7.75
C GLN A 59 -3.32 -14.74 6.27
N ARG A 60 -3.66 -13.82 5.37
CA ARG A 60 -3.45 -13.98 3.92
C ARG A 60 -1.96 -14.12 3.59
N LEU A 61 -1.10 -13.25 4.14
CA LEU A 61 0.35 -13.29 3.87
C LEU A 61 0.98 -14.58 4.42
N GLN A 62 0.60 -15.00 5.63
CA GLN A 62 1.02 -16.27 6.21
C GLN A 62 0.61 -17.47 5.36
N GLN A 63 -0.62 -17.48 4.83
CA GLN A 63 -1.06 -18.54 3.90
C GLN A 63 -0.21 -18.58 2.64
N LEU A 64 0.12 -17.43 2.05
CA LEU A 64 1.00 -17.35 0.88
C LEU A 64 2.39 -17.92 1.19
N VAL A 65 3.01 -17.51 2.30
CA VAL A 65 4.32 -18.02 2.73
C VAL A 65 4.28 -19.53 2.95
N ASN A 66 3.24 -20.04 3.64
CA ASN A 66 3.08 -21.47 3.92
C ASN A 66 2.85 -22.31 2.66
N THR A 67 2.37 -21.71 1.57
CA THR A 67 2.23 -22.37 0.25
C THR A 67 3.45 -22.20 -0.65
N GLY A 68 4.54 -21.61 -0.13
CA GLY A 68 5.80 -21.42 -0.86
C GLY A 68 5.86 -20.14 -1.69
N THR A 69 4.87 -19.26 -1.58
CA THR A 69 4.91 -17.95 -2.25
C THR A 69 5.82 -17.00 -1.46
N LEU A 70 6.76 -16.37 -2.15
CA LEU A 70 7.66 -15.40 -1.54
C LEU A 70 6.91 -14.11 -1.20
N VAL A 71 6.99 -13.69 0.06
CA VAL A 71 6.46 -12.40 0.56
C VAL A 71 7.63 -11.60 1.11
N THR A 72 7.90 -10.44 0.50
CA THR A 72 9.06 -9.59 0.85
C THR A 72 8.59 -8.27 1.43
N PHE A 73 9.07 -7.94 2.61
CA PHE A 73 8.88 -6.64 3.27
C PHE A 73 10.06 -5.73 2.96
N ILE A 74 9.78 -4.48 2.60
CA ILE A 74 10.79 -3.45 2.38
C ILE A 74 10.40 -2.24 3.23
N ALA A 75 11.15 -1.98 4.28
CA ALA A 75 11.07 -0.72 5.03
C ALA A 75 11.83 0.36 4.26
N ILE A 76 11.24 1.53 4.10
CA ILE A 76 11.82 2.68 3.40
C ILE A 76 11.66 3.93 4.26
N ASP A 77 12.70 4.75 4.27
CA ASP A 77 12.70 6.03 4.97
C ASP A 77 13.39 7.10 4.11
N CYS A 78 12.79 8.28 4.02
CA CYS A 78 13.29 9.40 3.23
C CYS A 78 14.49 10.04 3.93
N ASP A 79 15.65 10.03 3.25
CA ASP A 79 16.88 10.56 3.83
C ASP A 79 16.81 12.08 3.99
N LYS A 80 17.29 12.57 5.15
CA LYS A 80 17.45 14.02 5.45
C LYS A 80 16.16 14.85 5.37
N LEU A 81 14.98 14.25 5.47
CA LEU A 81 13.71 14.99 5.40
C LEU A 81 13.63 16.10 6.47
N LYS A 82 14.14 15.84 7.67
CA LYS A 82 14.22 16.87 8.73
C LYS A 82 15.02 18.10 8.30
N VAL A 83 16.19 17.90 7.69
CA VAL A 83 17.04 19.01 7.19
C VAL A 83 16.29 19.81 6.13
N ILE A 84 15.57 19.15 5.25
CA ILE A 84 14.77 19.80 4.21
C ILE A 84 13.64 20.62 4.84
N ASN A 85 12.92 20.03 5.79
CA ASN A 85 11.86 20.74 6.53
C ASN A 85 12.40 22.00 7.24
N ASP A 86 13.54 21.86 7.90
CA ASP A 86 14.16 22.96 8.65
C ASP A 86 14.71 24.05 7.73
N THR A 87 15.11 23.72 6.50
CA THR A 87 15.76 24.66 5.55
C THR A 87 14.74 25.25 4.56
N LEU A 88 13.84 24.43 4.01
CA LEU A 88 12.92 24.81 2.92
C LEU A 88 11.45 24.84 3.36
N GLY A 89 11.17 24.43 4.61
CA GLY A 89 9.83 24.42 5.20
C GLY A 89 9.05 23.13 4.94
N HIS A 90 8.03 22.91 5.76
CA HIS A 90 7.22 21.67 5.74
C HIS A 90 6.49 21.42 4.42
N LYS A 91 6.13 22.46 3.66
CA LYS A 91 5.50 22.28 2.34
C LYS A 91 6.41 21.56 1.36
N GLU A 92 7.73 21.82 1.43
CA GLU A 92 8.69 21.15 0.60
C GLU A 92 8.91 19.70 1.04
N GLY A 93 8.95 19.43 2.35
CA GLY A 93 8.95 18.08 2.87
C GLY A 93 7.72 17.25 2.45
N ASP A 94 6.53 17.84 2.50
CA ASP A 94 5.29 17.21 2.04
C ASP A 94 5.36 16.89 0.53
N ARG A 95 5.94 17.77 -0.27
CA ARG A 95 6.18 17.56 -1.71
C ARG A 95 7.09 16.35 -1.93
N ILE A 96 8.18 16.26 -1.17
CA ILE A 96 9.13 15.15 -1.22
C ILE A 96 8.49 13.82 -0.88
N ILE A 97 7.72 13.76 0.22
CA ILE A 97 6.97 12.58 0.61
C ILE A 97 6.01 12.15 -0.50
N THR A 98 5.33 13.09 -1.14
CA THR A 98 4.42 12.81 -2.26
C THR A 98 5.19 12.30 -3.49
N HIS A 99 6.37 12.82 -3.78
CA HIS A 99 7.22 12.36 -4.89
C HIS A 99 7.73 10.93 -4.64
N LEU A 100 8.20 10.62 -3.42
CA LEU A 100 8.61 9.27 -3.05
C LEU A 100 7.45 8.27 -3.16
N ALA A 101 6.27 8.65 -2.67
CA ALA A 101 5.08 7.82 -2.78
C ALA A 101 4.71 7.51 -4.25
N LYS A 102 4.75 8.50 -5.14
CA LYS A 102 4.51 8.32 -6.58
C LYS A 102 5.56 7.42 -7.22
N ALA A 103 6.85 7.59 -6.87
CA ALA A 103 7.93 6.75 -7.35
C ALA A 103 7.76 5.29 -6.93
N ILE A 104 7.38 5.04 -5.67
CA ILE A 104 7.05 3.71 -5.18
C ILE A 104 5.86 3.13 -5.95
N GLN A 105 4.74 3.85 -6.01
CA GLN A 105 3.50 3.38 -6.63
C GLN A 105 3.68 3.04 -8.11
N SER A 106 4.46 3.83 -8.86
CA SER A 106 4.77 3.56 -10.28
C SER A 106 5.74 2.40 -10.48
N SER A 107 6.39 1.94 -9.41
CA SER A 107 7.43 0.90 -9.46
C SER A 107 6.94 -0.47 -9.00
N ILE A 108 5.76 -0.60 -8.44
CA ILE A 108 5.22 -1.87 -7.94
C ILE A 108 4.01 -2.33 -8.75
N ARG A 109 3.62 -3.60 -8.58
CA ARG A 109 2.44 -4.17 -9.23
C ARG A 109 1.18 -3.88 -8.43
N LYS A 110 0.00 -4.06 -9.04
CA LYS A 110 -1.30 -3.95 -8.34
C LYS A 110 -1.51 -5.03 -7.26
N SER A 111 -0.77 -6.13 -7.34
CA SER A 111 -0.78 -7.20 -6.34
C SER A 111 -0.01 -6.85 -5.06
N ASP A 112 0.90 -5.88 -5.16
CA ASP A 112 1.78 -5.48 -4.08
C ASP A 112 1.13 -4.37 -3.23
N TYR A 113 1.62 -4.17 -2.03
CA TYR A 113 1.13 -3.12 -1.15
C TYR A 113 2.20 -2.06 -0.98
N ALA A 114 1.85 -0.80 -1.20
CA ALA A 114 2.63 0.36 -0.80
C ALA A 114 1.91 1.07 0.33
N ILE A 115 2.55 1.20 1.47
CA ILE A 115 1.97 1.65 2.73
C ILE A 115 2.79 2.82 3.25
N ARG A 116 2.15 3.93 3.63
CA ARG A 116 2.77 4.96 4.44
C ARG A 116 2.42 4.71 5.90
N LEU A 117 3.42 4.51 6.74
CA LEU A 117 3.23 4.21 8.16
C LEU A 117 3.07 5.48 8.99
N GLY A 118 3.72 6.57 8.57
CA GLY A 118 3.67 7.89 9.17
C GLY A 118 4.92 8.70 8.82
N GLY A 119 4.86 10.02 8.89
CA GLY A 119 6.02 10.87 8.59
C GLY A 119 6.67 10.55 7.24
N ASP A 120 7.92 10.12 7.30
CA ASP A 120 8.80 9.71 6.20
C ASP A 120 8.95 8.19 6.04
N GLU A 121 8.21 7.40 6.83
CA GLU A 121 8.31 5.95 6.87
C GLU A 121 7.29 5.30 5.92
N PHE A 122 7.81 4.43 5.04
CA PHE A 122 7.01 3.63 4.12
C PHE A 122 7.34 2.15 4.28
N CYS A 123 6.37 1.31 3.96
CA CYS A 123 6.54 -0.13 3.85
C CYS A 123 6.00 -0.62 2.50
N ILE A 124 6.77 -1.44 1.80
CA ILE A 124 6.29 -2.16 0.62
C ILE A 124 6.21 -3.63 0.98
N ILE A 125 5.10 -4.28 0.62
CA ILE A 125 4.95 -5.73 0.71
C ILE A 125 4.81 -6.25 -0.71
N LEU A 126 5.83 -6.99 -1.17
CA LEU A 126 5.85 -7.63 -2.48
C LEU A 126 5.34 -9.06 -2.37
N ILE A 127 4.51 -9.47 -3.32
CA ILE A 127 3.96 -10.82 -3.39
C ILE A 127 4.51 -11.51 -4.65
N ASP A 128 5.08 -12.70 -4.48
CA ASP A 128 5.65 -13.50 -5.56
C ASP A 128 6.67 -12.71 -6.40
N HIS A 129 7.59 -12.06 -5.68
CA HIS A 129 8.68 -11.27 -6.28
C HIS A 129 10.02 -11.95 -5.99
N PRO A 130 10.77 -12.41 -7.02
CA PRO A 130 12.07 -13.04 -6.81
C PRO A 130 13.03 -12.12 -6.05
N SER A 131 13.68 -12.64 -5.01
CA SER A 131 14.54 -11.85 -4.10
C SER A 131 15.73 -11.20 -4.82
N ASP A 132 16.26 -11.84 -5.86
CA ASP A 132 17.34 -11.34 -6.71
C ASP A 132 16.94 -10.13 -7.55
N LEU A 133 15.64 -9.91 -7.76
CA LEU A 133 15.09 -8.75 -8.46
C LEU A 133 14.79 -7.56 -7.55
N THR A 134 14.79 -7.74 -6.22
CA THR A 134 14.52 -6.65 -5.27
C THR A 134 15.52 -5.48 -5.40
N PRO A 135 16.84 -5.68 -5.59
CA PRO A 135 17.76 -4.58 -5.85
C PRO A 135 17.38 -3.78 -7.10
N ARG A 136 16.96 -4.43 -8.19
CA ARG A 136 16.50 -3.75 -9.41
C ARG A 136 15.22 -2.95 -9.20
N LEU A 137 14.32 -3.44 -8.35
CA LEU A 137 13.14 -2.68 -7.96
C LEU A 137 13.52 -1.39 -7.22
N LEU A 138 14.43 -1.49 -6.24
CA LEU A 138 14.91 -0.32 -5.50
C LEU A 138 15.61 0.70 -6.42
N GLU A 139 16.41 0.25 -7.39
CA GLU A 139 17.01 1.12 -8.41
C GLU A 139 15.94 1.78 -9.28
N ARG A 140 14.89 1.06 -9.68
CA ARG A 140 13.76 1.63 -10.43
C ARG A 140 13.02 2.70 -9.62
N ILE A 141 12.82 2.48 -8.32
CA ILE A 141 12.22 3.50 -7.44
C ILE A 141 13.12 4.74 -7.38
N ARG A 142 14.46 4.58 -7.24
CA ARG A 142 15.41 5.69 -7.24
C ARG A 142 15.36 6.47 -8.54
N TYR A 143 15.39 5.77 -9.66
CA TYR A 143 15.31 6.38 -10.98
C TYR A 143 14.00 7.17 -11.19
N ASN A 144 12.86 6.57 -10.85
CA ASN A 144 11.57 7.25 -10.95
C ASN A 144 11.49 8.47 -10.02
N LEU A 145 12.06 8.36 -8.81
CA LEU A 145 12.13 9.47 -7.88
C LEU A 145 12.94 10.65 -8.43
N GLN A 146 14.08 10.39 -9.07
CA GLN A 146 14.88 11.43 -9.72
C GLN A 146 14.14 12.12 -10.87
N ILE A 147 13.38 11.36 -11.66
CA ILE A 147 12.55 11.95 -12.74
C ILE A 147 11.46 12.83 -12.17
N ILE A 148 10.75 12.36 -11.13
CA ILE A 148 9.62 13.07 -10.53
C ILE A 148 10.10 14.32 -9.77
N ALA A 149 11.24 14.23 -9.09
CA ALA A 149 11.81 15.27 -8.24
C ALA A 149 13.02 15.94 -8.92
N HIS A 150 12.91 16.24 -10.22
CA HIS A 150 13.99 16.75 -11.07
C HIS A 150 14.67 18.03 -10.57
N ASP A 151 14.00 18.80 -9.73
CA ASP A 151 14.43 20.10 -9.19
C ASP A 151 15.05 20.00 -7.78
N ILE A 152 15.01 18.82 -7.15
CA ILE A 152 15.57 18.61 -5.80
C ILE A 152 16.22 17.24 -5.68
N SER A 153 17.40 17.19 -5.06
CA SER A 153 18.10 15.92 -4.82
C SER A 153 17.50 15.21 -3.61
N ILE A 154 16.75 14.14 -3.87
CA ILE A 154 16.11 13.30 -2.85
C ILE A 154 16.71 11.90 -2.92
N SER A 155 16.95 11.32 -1.75
CA SER A 155 17.30 9.91 -1.62
C SER A 155 16.50 9.24 -0.52
N PHE A 156 16.48 7.93 -0.55
CA PHE A 156 15.90 7.11 0.52
C PHE A 156 16.84 5.98 0.88
N SER A 157 16.70 5.49 2.09
CA SER A 157 17.30 4.27 2.58
C SER A 157 16.24 3.16 2.64
N ALA A 158 16.65 1.92 2.44
CA ALA A 158 15.74 0.78 2.47
C ALA A 158 16.36 -0.41 3.19
N GLY A 159 15.51 -1.21 3.86
CA GLY A 159 15.86 -2.50 4.43
C GLY A 159 14.89 -3.56 3.93
N VAL A 160 15.37 -4.76 3.65
CA VAL A 160 14.63 -5.83 3.00
C VAL A 160 14.59 -7.07 3.88
N TYR A 161 13.43 -7.70 3.99
CA TYR A 161 13.25 -8.95 4.71
C TYR A 161 12.25 -9.85 4.00
N ASN A 162 12.57 -11.12 3.83
CA ASN A 162 11.66 -12.14 3.32
C ASN A 162 10.93 -12.79 4.50
N MET A 163 9.61 -12.60 4.56
CA MET A 163 8.75 -13.15 5.61
C MET A 163 8.88 -14.66 5.68
N GLN A 164 9.12 -15.19 6.88
CA GLN A 164 9.27 -16.61 7.14
C GLN A 164 7.95 -17.23 7.60
N PRO A 165 7.78 -18.57 7.51
CA PRO A 165 6.67 -19.25 8.14
C PRO A 165 6.55 -18.88 9.62
N ASN A 166 5.32 -18.60 10.06
CA ASN A 166 4.96 -18.15 11.42
C ASN A 166 5.34 -16.71 11.81
N ASP A 167 6.01 -15.95 10.93
CA ASP A 167 6.17 -14.52 11.18
C ASP A 167 4.80 -13.82 11.19
N THR A 168 4.66 -12.87 12.10
CA THR A 168 3.59 -11.86 12.02
C THR A 168 4.02 -10.74 11.06
N ILE A 169 3.08 -9.88 10.66
CA ILE A 169 3.41 -8.64 9.94
C ILE A 169 4.38 -7.78 10.74
N ASP A 170 4.21 -7.72 12.06
CA ASP A 170 5.05 -6.93 12.95
C ASP A 170 6.50 -7.48 13.02
N ASP A 171 6.67 -8.81 13.07
CA ASP A 171 7.98 -9.46 13.02
C ASP A 171 8.70 -9.17 11.70
N ALA A 172 8.02 -9.34 10.57
CA ALA A 172 8.58 -9.10 9.24
C ALA A 172 8.94 -7.62 9.04
N TYR A 173 8.06 -6.70 9.51
CA TYR A 173 8.35 -5.27 9.45
C TYR A 173 9.55 -4.90 10.31
N LYS A 174 9.63 -5.33 11.59
CA LYS A 174 10.76 -5.08 12.48
C LYS A 174 12.07 -5.61 11.92
N ALA A 175 12.06 -6.78 11.28
CA ALA A 175 13.24 -7.34 10.65
C ALA A 175 13.71 -6.50 9.46
N SER A 176 12.77 -6.01 8.63
CA SER A 176 13.11 -5.09 7.53
C SER A 176 13.60 -3.73 8.02
N ASP A 177 13.02 -3.19 9.08
CA ASP A 177 13.44 -1.92 9.71
C ASP A 177 14.84 -2.03 10.33
N ALA A 178 15.17 -3.14 10.99
CA ALA A 178 16.52 -3.40 11.48
C ALA A 178 17.57 -3.38 10.35
N GLN A 179 17.25 -3.92 9.17
CA GLN A 179 18.13 -3.85 7.99
C GLN A 179 18.23 -2.41 7.45
N LEU A 180 17.13 -1.66 7.44
CA LEU A 180 17.12 -0.25 7.08
C LEU A 180 18.06 0.56 7.98
N TYR A 181 17.98 0.34 9.29
CA TYR A 181 18.84 1.01 10.26
C TYR A 181 20.33 0.74 10.01
N LEU A 182 20.71 -0.53 9.77
CA LEU A 182 22.09 -0.91 9.44
C LEU A 182 22.56 -0.25 8.14
N ASN A 183 21.71 -0.15 7.13
CA ASN A 183 22.04 0.49 5.87
C ASN A 183 22.22 2.01 6.02
N LYS A 184 21.40 2.67 6.85
CA LYS A 184 21.59 4.08 7.21
C LYS A 184 22.95 4.31 7.90
N GLN A 185 23.33 3.46 8.87
CA GLN A 185 24.62 3.58 9.55
C GLN A 185 25.79 3.46 8.58
N LYS A 186 25.78 2.47 7.67
CA LYS A 186 26.81 2.30 6.65
C LYS A 186 26.94 3.51 5.76
N LYS A 187 25.82 4.11 5.36
CA LYS A 187 25.76 5.31 4.50
C LYS A 187 26.37 6.53 5.21
N HIS A 188 26.15 6.67 6.51
CA HIS A 188 26.73 7.75 7.31
C HIS A 188 28.22 7.55 7.62
N ALA A 189 28.69 6.29 7.74
CA ALA A 189 30.10 5.99 7.99
C ALA A 189 30.98 6.09 6.73
N GLY A 190 30.38 6.06 5.53
CA GLY A 190 31.09 6.17 4.24
C GLY A 190 31.00 7.54 3.57
N ALA A 191 30.34 8.52 4.21
CA ALA A 191 30.22 9.90 3.76
C ALA A 191 31.12 10.84 4.55
#